data_e1f50d330028e59f9bf5948d7bad9b28
#
_entry.id   e1f50d330028e59f9bf5948d7bad9b28
#
_cell.length_a   1.000
_cell.length_b   1.000
_cell.length_c   1.000
_cell.angle_alpha   90.00
_cell.angle_beta   90.00
_cell.angle_gamma   90.00
#
_symmetry.space_group_name_H-M   'P 1'
#
loop_
_entity.id
_entity.type
_entity.pdbx_description
1 polymer ?
#
loop_
_entity_poly.entity_id
_entity_poly.type
_entity_poly.pdbx_seq_one_letter_code
_entity_poly.pdbx_strand_id
1 'polypeptide(L)'
;QGWLLGAVVVTLLATLGIYFVNFSYRGVGIQLTPGLKVQVSILAALAMAIFGAGLWLDRWALVLSDQGAVFGASYTDINARRNALMILTIVAAASAILMLVNAYMAKVRLLVGAIVLFVVLAVVLGVVWPNAMQRLTVRPNEFAKEQLYIDRNIEFTRAAFGLGDVSEQLYPVDTTLTAQMISDNLQTIENIRLWDHGPLSDVYRQIQAIRP
;
A
#
# COMPACT_ATOMS: atom_id res chain seq x y z
N GLN A 1 5.74 -16.09 3.13
CA GLN A 1 6.48 -15.26 4.13
C GLN A 1 5.84 -15.33 5.51
N GLY A 2 4.51 -15.21 5.64
CA GLY A 2 3.80 -15.24 6.92
C GLY A 2 4.10 -16.48 7.76
N TRP A 3 4.21 -17.65 7.16
CA TRP A 3 4.51 -18.89 7.85
C TRP A 3 5.91 -18.92 8.46
N LEU A 4 6.92 -18.43 7.76
CA LEU A 4 8.30 -18.37 8.25
C LEU A 4 8.43 -17.38 9.40
N LEU A 5 7.86 -16.18 9.27
CA LEU A 5 7.79 -15.19 10.35
C LEU A 5 7.01 -15.75 11.54
N GLY A 6 5.87 -16.39 11.31
CA GLY A 6 5.08 -17.03 12.36
C GLY A 6 5.89 -18.09 13.12
N ALA A 7 6.62 -18.96 12.42
CA ALA A 7 7.46 -19.96 13.05
C ALA A 7 8.57 -19.35 13.92
N VAL A 8 9.25 -18.31 13.44
CA VAL A 8 10.30 -17.60 14.20
C VAL A 8 9.70 -16.92 15.44
N VAL A 9 8.56 -16.24 15.31
CA VAL A 9 7.87 -15.59 16.43
C VAL A 9 7.42 -16.62 17.46
N VAL A 10 6.82 -17.74 17.05
CA VAL A 10 6.40 -18.83 17.96
C VAL A 10 7.61 -19.40 18.68
N THR A 11 8.72 -19.65 17.98
CA THR A 11 9.95 -20.15 18.60
C THR A 11 10.52 -19.16 19.61
N LEU A 12 10.47 -17.85 19.30
CA LEU A 12 10.91 -16.79 20.20
C LEU A 12 10.03 -16.71 21.45
N LEU A 13 8.70 -16.76 21.29
CA LEU A 13 7.76 -16.77 22.41
C LEU A 13 7.89 -18.02 23.27
N ALA A 14 8.04 -19.20 22.67
CA ALA A 14 8.27 -20.46 23.38
C ALA A 14 9.56 -20.42 24.19
N THR A 15 10.65 -19.90 23.60
CA THR A 15 11.93 -19.72 24.30
C THR A 15 11.79 -18.80 25.51
N LEU A 16 11.16 -17.63 25.32
CA LEU A 16 10.91 -16.68 26.41
C LEU A 16 10.01 -17.31 27.49
N GLY A 17 8.99 -18.08 27.10
CA GLY A 17 8.09 -18.79 28.01
C GLY A 17 8.81 -19.84 28.85
N ILE A 18 9.67 -20.68 28.24
CA ILE A 18 10.46 -21.70 28.96
C ILE A 18 11.39 -21.02 29.97
N TYR A 19 12.05 -19.93 29.61
CA TYR A 19 12.91 -19.19 30.53
C TYR A 19 12.13 -18.49 31.64
N PHE A 20 10.93 -17.98 31.34
CA PHE A 20 10.05 -17.38 32.35
C PHE A 20 9.55 -18.42 33.36
N VAL A 21 9.15 -19.61 32.91
CA VAL A 21 8.75 -20.73 33.79
C VAL A 21 9.92 -21.19 34.67
N ASN A 22 11.10 -21.42 34.12
CA ASN A 22 12.29 -21.77 34.89
C ASN A 22 12.67 -20.71 35.95
N PHE A 23 12.46 -19.43 35.62
CA PHE A 23 12.64 -18.30 36.54
C PHE A 23 11.65 -18.37 37.70
N SER A 24 10.37 -18.61 37.42
CA SER A 24 9.31 -18.68 38.44
C SER A 24 9.54 -19.79 39.46
N TYR A 25 10.12 -20.92 39.01
CA TYR A 25 10.42 -22.03 39.88
C TYR A 25 11.67 -21.85 40.75
N ARG A 26 12.64 -21.03 40.36
CA ARG A 26 13.91 -20.90 41.06
C ARG A 26 14.02 -19.70 42.02
N GLY A 27 13.04 -18.78 42.04
CA GLY A 27 12.99 -17.64 42.95
C GLY A 27 14.17 -16.64 42.84
N VAL A 28 15.00 -16.75 41.81
CA VAL A 28 16.17 -15.92 41.56
C VAL A 28 15.77 -14.76 40.68
N GLY A 29 16.13 -13.53 41.00
CA GLY A 29 15.81 -12.33 40.23
C GLY A 29 16.16 -12.44 38.73
N ILE A 30 15.46 -11.66 37.85
CA ILE A 30 15.58 -11.73 36.40
C ILE A 30 17.02 -11.53 35.94
N GLN A 31 17.79 -12.58 35.92
CA GLN A 31 19.12 -12.58 35.30
C GLN A 31 19.04 -13.25 33.96
N LEU A 32 19.04 -12.45 32.89
CA LEU A 32 19.13 -12.95 31.53
C LEU A 32 20.47 -13.70 31.36
N THR A 33 20.38 -15.03 31.31
CA THR A 33 21.59 -15.84 31.10
C THR A 33 22.26 -15.48 29.77
N PRO A 34 23.61 -15.56 29.65
CA PRO A 34 24.28 -15.26 28.38
C PRO A 34 23.76 -16.06 27.21
N GLY A 35 23.43 -17.33 27.41
CA GLY A 35 22.85 -18.20 26.37
C GLY A 35 21.50 -17.70 25.86
N LEU A 36 20.61 -17.21 26.74
CA LEU A 36 19.33 -16.63 26.34
C LEU A 36 19.52 -15.39 25.47
N LYS A 37 20.44 -14.50 25.85
CA LYS A 37 20.73 -13.28 25.08
C LYS A 37 21.22 -13.61 23.67
N VAL A 38 22.10 -14.60 23.53
CA VAL A 38 22.59 -15.10 22.24
C VAL A 38 21.45 -15.65 21.40
N GLN A 39 20.63 -16.53 21.97
CA GLN A 39 19.52 -17.16 21.27
C GLN A 39 18.49 -16.12 20.81
N VAL A 40 18.08 -15.19 21.66
CA VAL A 40 17.16 -14.11 21.31
C VAL A 40 17.74 -13.22 20.23
N SER A 41 19.04 -12.90 20.28
CA SER A 41 19.71 -12.09 19.24
C SER A 41 19.71 -12.79 17.88
N ILE A 42 19.95 -14.10 17.82
CA ILE A 42 19.94 -14.88 16.58
C ILE A 42 18.52 -14.96 16.01
N LEU A 43 17.53 -15.27 16.86
CA LEU A 43 16.12 -15.35 16.41
C LEU A 43 15.61 -13.99 15.94
N ALA A 44 15.95 -12.91 16.64
CA ALA A 44 15.62 -11.55 16.24
C ALA A 44 16.28 -11.17 14.89
N ALA A 45 17.54 -11.55 14.68
CA ALA A 45 18.24 -11.34 13.42
C ALA A 45 17.58 -12.10 12.26
N LEU A 46 17.20 -13.37 12.50
CA LEU A 46 16.49 -14.17 11.51
C LEU A 46 15.12 -13.59 11.16
N ALA A 47 14.36 -13.18 12.18
CA ALA A 47 13.07 -12.51 11.97
C ALA A 47 13.22 -11.22 11.15
N MET A 48 14.21 -10.39 11.48
CA MET A 48 14.50 -9.15 10.76
C MET A 48 14.94 -9.40 9.31
N ALA A 49 15.74 -10.44 9.07
CA ALA A 49 16.16 -10.82 7.73
C ALA A 49 14.97 -11.29 6.87
N ILE A 50 14.09 -12.13 7.42
CA ILE A 50 12.86 -12.59 6.73
C ILE A 50 11.93 -11.41 6.46
N PHE A 51 11.77 -10.50 7.42
CA PHE A 51 10.96 -9.29 7.26
C PHE A 51 11.53 -8.38 6.17
N GLY A 52 12.86 -8.16 6.17
CA GLY A 52 13.55 -7.40 5.14
C GLY A 52 13.40 -8.00 3.74
N ALA A 53 13.48 -9.33 3.61
CA ALA A 53 13.18 -10.02 2.36
C ALA A 53 11.74 -9.81 1.91
N GLY A 54 10.79 -9.69 2.87
CA GLY A 54 9.42 -9.30 2.61
C GLY A 54 9.31 -7.92 2.00
N LEU A 55 9.89 -6.93 2.63
CA LEU A 55 9.89 -5.55 2.13
C LEU A 55 10.50 -5.45 0.72
N TRP A 56 11.52 -6.26 0.43
CA TRP A 56 12.09 -6.34 -0.92
C TRP A 56 11.07 -6.84 -1.94
N LEU A 57 10.30 -7.88 -1.61
CA LEU A 57 9.26 -8.43 -2.49
C LEU A 57 8.05 -7.50 -2.62
N ASP A 58 7.67 -6.82 -1.55
CA ASP A 58 6.53 -5.87 -1.53
C ASP A 58 6.69 -4.73 -2.53
N ARG A 59 7.92 -4.40 -2.94
CA ARG A 59 8.17 -3.45 -4.04
C ARG A 59 7.53 -3.87 -5.37
N TRP A 60 7.48 -5.16 -5.63
CA TRP A 60 6.86 -5.69 -6.85
C TRP A 60 5.34 -5.76 -6.71
N ALA A 61 4.85 -5.93 -5.48
CA ALA A 61 3.42 -5.90 -5.19
C ALA A 61 2.77 -4.52 -5.43
N LEU A 62 3.57 -3.44 -5.50
CA LEU A 62 3.06 -2.10 -5.83
C LEU A 62 2.37 -2.02 -7.20
N VAL A 63 2.66 -2.95 -8.11
CA VAL A 63 1.95 -3.04 -9.41
C VAL A 63 0.46 -3.35 -9.22
N LEU A 64 0.10 -3.97 -8.11
CA LEU A 64 -1.28 -4.31 -7.74
C LEU A 64 -1.90 -3.30 -6.76
N SER A 65 -1.32 -2.11 -6.63
CA SER A 65 -1.83 -1.06 -5.74
C SER A 65 -3.19 -0.54 -6.23
N ASP A 66 -4.09 -0.25 -5.28
CA ASP A 66 -5.41 0.34 -5.50
C ASP A 66 -5.53 1.76 -4.93
N GLN A 67 -4.40 2.35 -4.53
CA GLN A 67 -4.39 3.61 -3.78
C GLN A 67 -4.22 4.86 -4.65
N GLY A 68 -4.04 4.70 -5.96
CA GLY A 68 -3.93 5.79 -6.93
C GLY A 68 -5.27 6.15 -7.59
N ALA A 69 -5.20 7.00 -8.62
CA ALA A 69 -6.36 7.37 -9.44
C ALA A 69 -6.89 6.18 -10.28
N VAL A 70 -6.03 5.21 -10.57
CA VAL A 70 -6.34 3.98 -11.33
C VAL A 70 -5.71 2.79 -10.63
N PHE A 71 -6.19 1.58 -10.96
CA PHE A 71 -5.57 0.35 -10.47
C PHE A 71 -4.16 0.21 -11.03
N GLY A 72 -3.21 -0.07 -10.15
CA GLY A 72 -1.79 -0.17 -10.48
C GLY A 72 -0.92 0.80 -9.71
N ALA A 73 0.37 0.83 -10.02
CA ALA A 73 1.33 1.70 -9.35
C ALA A 73 1.08 3.18 -9.69
N SER A 74 0.79 3.98 -8.69
CA SER A 74 0.56 5.43 -8.78
C SER A 74 1.86 6.25 -8.68
N TYR A 75 1.74 7.56 -8.84
CA TYR A 75 2.86 8.48 -8.62
C TYR A 75 3.48 8.32 -7.22
N THR A 76 2.65 8.25 -6.18
CA THR A 76 3.11 8.07 -4.79
C THR A 76 3.78 6.71 -4.60
N ASP A 77 3.26 5.66 -5.23
CA ASP A 77 3.85 4.32 -5.12
C ASP A 77 5.27 4.27 -5.70
N ILE A 78 5.49 4.89 -6.85
CA ILE A 78 6.80 4.89 -7.51
C ILE A 78 7.78 5.84 -6.84
N ASN A 79 7.35 7.05 -6.45
CA ASN A 79 8.26 8.09 -5.95
C ASN A 79 8.48 8.06 -4.44
N ALA A 80 7.51 7.53 -3.66
CA ALA A 80 7.63 7.44 -2.21
C ALA A 80 7.74 5.98 -1.73
N ARG A 81 6.72 5.15 -1.96
CA ARG A 81 6.65 3.81 -1.37
C ARG A 81 7.74 2.88 -1.84
N ARG A 82 8.01 2.82 -3.14
CA ARG A 82 9.09 1.99 -3.69
C ARG A 82 10.45 2.36 -3.07
N ASN A 83 10.74 3.65 -2.97
CA ASN A 83 11.98 4.14 -2.39
C ASN A 83 12.03 3.88 -0.88
N ALA A 84 10.93 4.09 -0.16
CA ALA A 84 10.81 3.74 1.26
C ALA A 84 11.06 2.25 1.52
N LEU A 85 10.44 1.36 0.75
CA LEU A 85 10.63 -0.08 0.85
C LEU A 85 12.09 -0.49 0.58
N MET A 86 12.74 0.15 -0.39
CA MET A 86 14.16 -0.10 -0.68
C MET A 86 15.06 0.31 0.50
N ILE A 87 14.85 1.50 1.04
CA ILE A 87 15.63 1.99 2.19
C ILE A 87 15.36 1.09 3.41
N LEU A 88 14.10 0.76 3.69
CA LEU A 88 13.74 -0.11 4.80
C LEU A 88 14.31 -1.52 4.67
N THR A 89 14.42 -2.06 3.45
CA THR A 89 15.09 -3.34 3.20
C THR A 89 16.56 -3.28 3.59
N ILE A 90 17.27 -2.20 3.21
CA ILE A 90 18.68 -2.00 3.56
C ILE A 90 18.83 -1.86 5.07
N VAL A 91 17.95 -1.07 5.71
CA VAL A 91 17.95 -0.89 7.17
C VAL A 91 17.66 -2.20 7.91
N ALA A 92 16.72 -3.01 7.39
CA ALA A 92 16.41 -4.33 7.95
C ALA A 92 17.62 -5.27 7.85
N ALA A 93 18.31 -5.30 6.71
CA ALA A 93 19.52 -6.09 6.53
C ALA A 93 20.64 -5.64 7.49
N ALA A 94 20.88 -4.33 7.60
CA ALA A 94 21.85 -3.78 8.54
C ALA A 94 21.48 -4.10 10.00
N SER A 95 20.21 -4.00 10.35
CA SER A 95 19.71 -4.35 11.69
C SER A 95 19.88 -5.85 11.97
N ALA A 96 19.61 -6.71 11.00
CA ALA A 96 19.83 -8.15 11.14
C ALA A 96 21.32 -8.47 11.39
N ILE A 97 22.23 -7.84 10.65
CA ILE A 97 23.69 -8.00 10.86
C ILE A 97 24.08 -7.49 12.26
N LEU A 98 23.59 -6.33 12.67
CA LEU A 98 23.85 -5.77 14.00
C LEU A 98 23.36 -6.70 15.11
N MET A 99 22.20 -7.34 14.95
CA MET A 99 21.66 -8.32 15.89
C MET A 99 22.51 -9.60 15.94
N LEU A 100 23.07 -10.07 14.80
CA LEU A 100 24.02 -11.19 14.78
C LEU A 100 25.32 -10.83 15.51
N VAL A 101 25.86 -9.64 15.27
CA VAL A 101 27.04 -9.15 16.02
C VAL A 101 26.72 -9.04 17.51
N ASN A 102 25.50 -8.61 17.85
CA ASN A 102 25.07 -8.55 19.25
C ASN A 102 25.00 -9.92 19.95
N ALA A 103 24.87 -11.02 19.20
CA ALA A 103 24.95 -12.37 19.78
C ALA A 103 26.31 -12.60 20.49
N TYR A 104 27.40 -12.03 19.96
CA TYR A 104 28.73 -12.09 20.63
C TYR A 104 28.84 -11.10 21.79
N MET A 105 28.25 -9.91 21.65
CA MET A 105 28.36 -8.85 22.67
C MET A 105 27.37 -9.03 23.82
N ALA A 106 26.29 -9.74 23.60
CA ALA A 106 25.18 -10.01 24.53
C ALA A 106 24.60 -8.75 25.21
N LYS A 107 24.62 -7.59 24.51
CA LYS A 107 24.15 -6.28 25.01
C LYS A 107 22.68 -6.06 24.62
N VAL A 108 21.77 -6.19 25.56
CA VAL A 108 20.31 -5.97 25.33
C VAL A 108 20.02 -4.57 24.75
N ARG A 109 20.78 -3.55 25.13
CA ARG A 109 20.61 -2.18 24.66
C ARG A 109 20.78 -2.06 23.14
N LEU A 110 21.74 -2.80 22.55
CA LEU A 110 21.96 -2.79 21.10
C LEU A 110 20.79 -3.46 20.35
N LEU A 111 20.28 -4.56 20.89
CA LEU A 111 19.13 -5.25 20.31
C LEU A 111 17.89 -4.35 20.30
N VAL A 112 17.55 -3.78 21.45
CA VAL A 112 16.41 -2.88 21.59
C VAL A 112 16.58 -1.64 20.71
N GLY A 113 17.78 -1.05 20.69
CA GLY A 113 18.09 0.12 19.87
C GLY A 113 17.90 -0.14 18.38
N ALA A 114 18.35 -1.29 17.88
CA ALA A 114 18.15 -1.68 16.47
C ALA A 114 16.67 -1.85 16.11
N ILE A 115 15.88 -2.49 16.97
CA ILE A 115 14.45 -2.65 16.76
C ILE A 115 13.74 -1.30 16.78
N VAL A 116 13.99 -0.46 17.77
CA VAL A 116 13.36 0.87 17.90
C VAL A 116 13.70 1.74 16.69
N LEU A 117 14.97 1.78 16.29
CA LEU A 117 15.40 2.52 15.11
C LEU A 117 14.67 2.04 13.86
N PHE A 118 14.58 0.73 13.66
CA PHE A 118 13.86 0.16 12.53
C PHE A 118 12.37 0.55 12.55
N VAL A 119 11.70 0.43 13.69
CA VAL A 119 10.27 0.78 13.83
C VAL A 119 10.03 2.27 13.54
N VAL A 120 10.88 3.15 14.09
CA VAL A 120 10.78 4.60 13.83
C VAL A 120 10.94 4.89 12.34
N LEU A 121 11.95 4.31 11.69
CA LEU A 121 12.14 4.48 10.25
C LEU A 121 11.00 3.87 9.43
N ALA A 122 10.47 2.73 9.83
CA ALA A 122 9.33 2.10 9.17
C ALA A 122 8.08 2.99 9.22
N VAL A 123 7.80 3.62 10.36
CA VAL A 123 6.68 4.57 10.49
C VAL A 123 6.94 5.82 9.65
N VAL A 124 8.12 6.41 9.74
CA VAL A 124 8.44 7.66 9.02
C VAL A 124 8.43 7.44 7.51
N LEU A 125 9.16 6.45 7.01
CA LEU A 125 9.31 6.20 5.58
C LEU A 125 8.14 5.43 4.99
N GLY A 126 7.54 4.49 5.74
CA GLY A 126 6.46 3.64 5.24
C GLY A 126 5.08 4.27 5.34
N VAL A 127 4.86 5.16 6.32
CA VAL A 127 3.54 5.77 6.56
C VAL A 127 3.57 7.27 6.36
N VAL A 128 4.44 8.00 7.10
CA VAL A 128 4.40 9.47 7.10
C VAL A 128 4.80 10.04 5.74
N TRP A 129 5.90 9.58 5.18
CA TRP A 129 6.42 10.06 3.88
C TRP A 129 5.44 9.87 2.72
N PRO A 130 4.87 8.65 2.44
CA PRO A 130 3.92 8.48 1.35
C PRO A 130 2.65 9.31 1.54
N ASN A 131 2.12 9.37 2.78
CA ASN A 131 0.95 10.17 3.08
C ASN A 131 1.19 11.68 2.91
N ALA A 132 2.37 12.17 3.31
CA ALA A 132 2.75 13.56 3.09
C ALA A 132 2.87 13.86 1.58
N MET A 133 3.52 12.98 0.82
CA MET A 133 3.62 13.13 -0.64
C MET A 133 2.25 13.12 -1.30
N GLN A 134 1.37 12.21 -0.92
CA GLN A 134 0.01 12.16 -1.46
C GLN A 134 -0.78 13.44 -1.19
N ARG A 135 -0.72 13.94 0.06
CA ARG A 135 -1.52 15.10 0.47
C ARG A 135 -0.96 16.44 -0.04
N LEU A 136 0.37 16.59 -0.04
CA LEU A 136 1.02 17.87 -0.32
C LEU A 136 1.45 18.02 -1.79
N THR A 137 1.73 16.91 -2.48
CA THR A 137 2.28 16.95 -3.84
C THR A 137 1.30 16.44 -4.89
N VAL A 138 0.60 15.33 -4.61
CA VAL A 138 -0.28 14.70 -5.60
C VAL A 138 -1.65 15.35 -5.61
N ARG A 139 -2.37 15.37 -4.47
CA ARG A 139 -3.74 15.89 -4.39
C ARG A 139 -3.95 17.29 -4.96
N PRO A 140 -3.05 18.28 -4.75
CA PRO A 140 -3.25 19.61 -5.31
C PRO A 140 -3.16 19.65 -6.84
N ASN A 141 -2.49 18.68 -7.47
CA ASN A 141 -2.30 18.62 -8.92
C ASN A 141 -2.32 17.15 -9.40
N GLU A 142 -3.40 16.46 -9.05
CA GLU A 142 -3.54 15.01 -9.22
C GLU A 142 -3.44 14.61 -10.70
N PHE A 143 -4.19 15.28 -11.57
CA PHE A 143 -4.20 14.96 -12.99
C PHE A 143 -2.80 15.01 -13.61
N ALA A 144 -2.05 16.10 -13.41
CA ALA A 144 -0.72 16.24 -14.00
C ALA A 144 0.31 15.25 -13.43
N LYS A 145 0.12 14.79 -12.18
CA LYS A 145 1.02 13.81 -11.56
C LYS A 145 0.66 12.36 -11.93
N GLU A 146 -0.62 12.07 -12.05
CA GLU A 146 -1.11 10.72 -12.34
C GLU A 146 -1.30 10.45 -13.84
N GLN A 147 -1.27 11.47 -14.71
CA GLN A 147 -1.51 11.35 -16.16
C GLN A 147 -0.71 10.20 -16.79
N LEU A 148 0.59 10.11 -16.54
CA LEU A 148 1.44 9.06 -17.09
C LEU A 148 0.99 7.64 -16.68
N TYR A 149 0.49 7.49 -15.46
CA TYR A 149 0.04 6.20 -14.93
C TYR A 149 -1.35 5.85 -15.44
N ILE A 150 -2.21 6.86 -15.63
CA ILE A 150 -3.53 6.74 -16.28
C ILE A 150 -3.33 6.31 -17.73
N ASP A 151 -2.47 6.97 -18.49
CA ASP A 151 -2.18 6.64 -19.89
C ASP A 151 -1.71 5.19 -20.04
N ARG A 152 -0.77 4.75 -19.18
CA ARG A 152 -0.31 3.36 -19.15
C ARG A 152 -1.43 2.37 -18.81
N ASN A 153 -2.27 2.71 -17.84
CA ASN A 153 -3.40 1.86 -17.47
C ASN A 153 -4.39 1.71 -18.64
N ILE A 154 -4.68 2.78 -19.36
CA ILE A 154 -5.51 2.76 -20.58
C ILE A 154 -4.87 1.88 -21.65
N GLU A 155 -3.58 2.07 -21.93
CA GLU A 155 -2.85 1.29 -22.94
C GLU A 155 -2.89 -0.21 -22.62
N PHE A 156 -2.55 -0.61 -21.39
CA PHE A 156 -2.57 -2.01 -20.98
C PHE A 156 -3.99 -2.60 -20.96
N THR A 157 -4.99 -1.82 -20.56
CA THR A 157 -6.39 -2.25 -20.59
C THR A 157 -6.86 -2.47 -22.02
N ARG A 158 -6.57 -1.54 -22.93
CA ARG A 158 -6.89 -1.69 -24.36
C ARG A 158 -6.23 -2.93 -24.96
N ALA A 159 -4.93 -3.15 -24.64
CA ALA A 159 -4.22 -4.33 -25.09
C ALA A 159 -4.81 -5.63 -24.52
N ALA A 160 -5.16 -5.66 -23.24
CA ALA A 160 -5.73 -6.84 -22.58
C ALA A 160 -7.09 -7.24 -23.14
N PHE A 161 -7.91 -6.28 -23.57
CA PHE A 161 -9.23 -6.52 -24.17
C PHE A 161 -9.20 -6.57 -25.72
N GLY A 162 -8.03 -6.53 -26.35
CA GLY A 162 -7.90 -6.56 -27.80
C GLY A 162 -8.49 -5.32 -28.50
N LEU A 163 -8.59 -4.19 -27.80
CA LEU A 163 -9.16 -2.96 -28.34
C LEU A 163 -8.19 -2.17 -29.23
N GLY A 164 -6.97 -2.65 -29.42
CA GLY A 164 -5.98 -2.03 -30.29
C GLY A 164 -6.37 -2.04 -31.78
N ASP A 165 -7.17 -3.02 -32.18
CA ASP A 165 -7.61 -3.19 -33.57
C ASP A 165 -8.93 -2.47 -33.88
N VAL A 166 -9.50 -1.75 -32.91
CA VAL A 166 -10.73 -0.97 -33.10
C VAL A 166 -10.41 0.27 -33.91
N SER A 167 -11.01 0.36 -35.10
CA SER A 167 -10.94 1.55 -35.95
C SER A 167 -11.89 2.62 -35.44
N GLU A 168 -11.34 3.72 -34.96
CA GLU A 168 -12.12 4.90 -34.57
C GLU A 168 -12.47 5.70 -35.82
N GLN A 169 -13.76 5.85 -36.10
CA GLN A 169 -14.24 6.71 -37.18
C GLN A 169 -14.99 7.88 -36.58
N LEU A 170 -14.52 9.08 -36.91
CA LEU A 170 -15.27 10.29 -36.57
C LEU A 170 -16.57 10.33 -37.38
N TYR A 171 -17.69 10.21 -36.69
CA TYR A 171 -18.98 10.41 -37.28
C TYR A 171 -19.31 11.90 -37.28
N PRO A 172 -19.43 12.54 -38.48
CA PRO A 172 -19.75 13.96 -38.52
C PRO A 172 -21.20 14.14 -38.04
N VAL A 173 -21.33 14.69 -36.85
CA VAL A 173 -22.67 15.04 -36.34
C VAL A 173 -23.07 16.39 -36.89
N ASP A 174 -24.16 16.44 -37.65
CA ASP A 174 -24.76 17.71 -38.05
C ASP A 174 -25.38 18.35 -36.81
N THR A 175 -24.88 19.53 -36.44
CA THR A 175 -25.35 20.29 -35.29
C THR A 175 -26.53 21.21 -35.63
N THR A 176 -26.90 21.29 -36.90
CA THR A 176 -28.05 22.09 -37.36
C THR A 176 -29.34 21.29 -37.32
N LEU A 177 -30.17 21.52 -36.31
CA LEU A 177 -31.44 20.87 -36.15
C LEU A 177 -32.49 21.63 -36.98
N THR A 178 -33.04 20.98 -38.04
CA THR A 178 -34.12 21.53 -38.85
C THR A 178 -35.49 21.00 -38.45
N ALA A 179 -36.55 21.74 -38.70
CA ALA A 179 -37.91 21.29 -38.42
C ALA A 179 -38.25 19.99 -39.18
N GLN A 180 -37.69 19.79 -40.36
CA GLN A 180 -37.85 18.56 -41.15
C GLN A 180 -37.24 17.35 -40.44
N MET A 181 -35.99 17.51 -39.90
CA MET A 181 -35.34 16.43 -39.16
C MET A 181 -36.09 16.04 -37.88
N ILE A 182 -36.77 16.99 -37.25
CA ILE A 182 -37.61 16.75 -36.07
C ILE A 182 -38.85 15.91 -36.50
N SER A 183 -39.52 16.30 -37.59
CA SER A 183 -40.70 15.59 -38.06
C SER A 183 -40.37 14.17 -38.55
N ASP A 184 -39.22 13.96 -39.17
CA ASP A 184 -38.80 12.67 -39.72
C ASP A 184 -38.34 11.70 -38.60
N ASN A 185 -38.03 12.20 -37.40
CA ASN A 185 -37.54 11.42 -36.26
C ASN A 185 -38.45 11.52 -35.03
N LEU A 186 -39.74 11.70 -35.19
CA LEU A 186 -40.74 11.85 -34.12
C LEU A 186 -40.64 10.73 -33.06
N GLN A 187 -40.48 9.47 -33.48
CA GLN A 187 -40.34 8.33 -32.59
C GLN A 187 -39.13 8.46 -31.66
N THR A 188 -38.01 8.98 -32.13
CA THR A 188 -36.82 9.22 -31.33
C THR A 188 -37.06 10.36 -30.32
N ILE A 189 -37.72 11.44 -30.79
CA ILE A 189 -37.97 12.63 -29.98
C ILE A 189 -38.98 12.33 -28.86
N GLU A 190 -40.02 11.55 -29.12
CA GLU A 190 -41.00 11.13 -28.10
C GLU A 190 -40.37 10.25 -27.01
N ASN A 191 -39.30 9.52 -27.33
CA ASN A 191 -38.55 8.68 -26.38
C ASN A 191 -37.41 9.41 -25.69
N ILE A 192 -37.10 10.67 -26.01
CA ILE A 192 -36.09 11.46 -25.31
C ILE A 192 -36.59 11.74 -23.91
N ARG A 193 -35.84 11.24 -22.93
CA ARG A 193 -36.08 11.55 -21.52
C ARG A 193 -35.75 13.00 -21.24
N LEU A 194 -36.73 13.81 -20.86
CA LEU A 194 -36.49 15.20 -20.44
C LEU A 194 -35.81 15.29 -19.09
N TRP A 195 -35.95 14.26 -18.27
CA TRP A 195 -35.33 14.17 -16.96
C TRP A 195 -34.65 12.82 -16.76
N ASP A 196 -33.38 12.85 -16.40
CA ASP A 196 -32.69 11.63 -15.97
C ASP A 196 -33.01 11.33 -14.50
N HIS A 197 -33.26 10.05 -14.19
CA HIS A 197 -33.62 9.61 -12.84
C HIS A 197 -32.51 9.87 -11.81
N GLY A 198 -31.23 9.80 -12.17
CA GLY A 198 -30.10 10.01 -11.28
C GLY A 198 -30.08 11.42 -10.71
N PRO A 199 -29.83 12.44 -11.53
CA PRO A 199 -29.81 13.85 -11.09
C PRO A 199 -31.12 14.28 -10.44
N LEU A 200 -32.27 13.81 -10.93
CA LEU A 200 -33.57 14.12 -10.35
C LEU A 200 -33.69 13.58 -8.92
N SER A 201 -33.28 12.34 -8.69
CA SER A 201 -33.27 11.73 -7.34
C SER A 201 -32.39 12.48 -6.38
N ASP A 202 -31.22 12.94 -6.84
CA ASP A 202 -30.27 13.69 -6.01
C ASP A 202 -30.81 15.07 -5.65
N VAL A 203 -31.45 15.76 -6.59
CA VAL A 203 -32.13 17.04 -6.33
C VAL A 203 -33.29 16.86 -5.33
N TYR A 204 -34.11 15.82 -5.50
CA TYR A 204 -35.19 15.54 -4.57
C TYR A 204 -34.68 15.23 -3.16
N ARG A 205 -33.63 14.44 -3.02
CA ARG A 205 -32.98 14.18 -1.73
C ARG A 205 -32.47 15.46 -1.06
N GLN A 206 -31.85 16.34 -1.82
CA GLN A 206 -31.40 17.63 -1.31
C GLN A 206 -32.54 18.52 -0.84
N ILE A 207 -33.61 18.62 -1.63
CA ILE A 207 -34.78 19.46 -1.26
C ILE A 207 -35.50 18.89 -0.04
N GLN A 208 -35.64 17.56 0.05
CA GLN A 208 -36.30 16.92 1.19
C GLN A 208 -35.46 16.92 2.46
N ALA A 209 -34.12 16.93 2.36
CA ALA A 209 -33.25 17.03 3.52
C ALA A 209 -33.26 18.43 4.19
N ILE A 210 -33.76 19.45 3.50
CA ILE A 210 -33.84 20.84 3.99
C ILE A 210 -35.13 21.08 4.81
N ARG A 211 -36.09 20.16 4.75
CA ARG A 211 -37.31 20.24 5.56
C ARG A 211 -37.19 19.33 6.80
N PRO A 212 -37.17 19.91 8.04
CA PRO A 212 -37.20 19.12 9.27
C PRO A 212 -38.56 18.41 9.44
#